data_58932f24c5ce002eac2fae949c8cf78f
#
_entry.id   58932f24c5ce002eac2fae949c8cf78f
#
_cell.length_a   1.000
_cell.length_b   1.000
_cell.length_c   1.000
_cell.angle_alpha   90.00
_cell.angle_beta   90.00
_cell.angle_gamma   90.00
#
_symmetry.space_group_name_H-M   'P 1'
#
loop_
_entity.id
_entity.type
_entity.pdbx_description
1 polymer ?
#
loop_
_entity_poly.entity_id
_entity_poly.type
_entity_poly.pdbx_seq_one_letter_code
_entity_poly.pdbx_strand_id
1 'polypeptide(L)'
;QKKFLTRLLKKINFNITNLKNKKVLDMGCGSGRFTAAFARLGPKKVYGVDLGDQGLKVGKKLCKKFNIKNVIFKKSSVLNLPFKNDNFDFAFCKGVLHHTGNLRKSLNEFVRVIKKNGHGFLYLYGSGGIFWYSRKKMRKVMKNIPYKFTMNVLKMYGMPAERTVFVDSWYVPIEDHVRKNFLENFFKRKKLKFKKYDKALPIELESMKKNKNFSVLYGDGEHRYLIKKTI
;
A
#
# COMPACT_ATOMS: atom_id res chain seq x y z
N GLN A 1 -6.51 -13.21 -3.55
CA GLN A 1 -5.49 -12.34 -2.91
C GLN A 1 -4.28 -13.13 -2.37
N LYS A 2 -4.43 -14.35 -1.81
CA LYS A 2 -3.28 -15.16 -1.35
C LYS A 2 -2.26 -15.40 -2.47
N LYS A 3 -2.69 -15.83 -3.66
CA LYS A 3 -1.81 -16.01 -4.83
C LYS A 3 -1.08 -14.72 -5.21
N PHE A 4 -1.79 -13.57 -5.21
CA PHE A 4 -1.18 -12.26 -5.49
C PHE A 4 -0.14 -11.88 -4.43
N LEU A 5 -0.47 -11.98 -3.15
CA LEU A 5 0.45 -11.68 -2.04
C LEU A 5 1.70 -12.55 -2.09
N THR A 6 1.54 -13.86 -2.32
CA THR A 6 2.66 -14.80 -2.47
C THR A 6 3.58 -14.40 -3.63
N ARG A 7 3.00 -14.05 -4.78
CA ARG A 7 3.78 -13.56 -5.94
C ARG A 7 4.52 -12.25 -5.61
N LEU A 8 3.83 -11.31 -4.93
CA LEU A 8 4.44 -10.04 -4.52
C LEU A 8 5.64 -10.29 -3.61
N LEU A 9 5.46 -11.08 -2.53
CA LEU A 9 6.53 -11.39 -1.58
C LEU A 9 7.72 -12.09 -2.27
N LYS A 10 7.45 -13.02 -3.19
CA LYS A 10 8.49 -13.67 -4.01
C LYS A 10 9.22 -12.64 -4.91
N LYS A 11 8.49 -11.75 -5.60
CA LYS A 11 9.09 -10.71 -6.45
C LYS A 11 10.00 -9.76 -5.68
N ILE A 12 9.70 -9.48 -4.41
CA ILE A 12 10.53 -8.64 -3.54
C ILE A 12 11.58 -9.45 -2.76
N ASN A 13 11.83 -10.69 -3.14
CA ASN A 13 12.79 -11.59 -2.50
C ASN A 13 12.58 -11.73 -0.98
N PHE A 14 11.32 -11.66 -0.52
CA PHE A 14 10.99 -11.91 0.86
C PHE A 14 10.54 -13.36 1.06
N ASN A 15 11.27 -14.09 1.88
CA ASN A 15 10.92 -15.48 2.17
C ASN A 15 9.70 -15.55 3.07
N ILE A 16 8.63 -16.18 2.57
CA ILE A 16 7.34 -16.30 3.27
C ILE A 16 7.47 -17.09 4.57
N THR A 17 8.43 -18.03 4.66
CA THR A 17 8.68 -18.79 5.89
C THR A 17 9.05 -17.89 7.07
N ASN A 18 9.62 -16.71 6.79
CA ASN A 18 9.93 -15.69 7.79
C ASN A 18 8.68 -15.09 8.47
N LEU A 19 7.48 -15.39 7.96
CA LEU A 19 6.21 -14.99 8.59
C LEU A 19 5.69 -16.01 9.60
N LYS A 20 6.20 -17.26 9.58
CA LYS A 20 5.72 -18.31 10.46
C LYS A 20 5.92 -17.92 11.93
N ASN A 21 4.86 -18.05 12.74
CA ASN A 21 4.82 -17.67 14.14
C ASN A 21 5.12 -16.19 14.46
N LYS A 22 5.04 -15.29 13.46
CA LYS A 22 5.33 -13.86 13.60
C LYS A 22 4.05 -13.03 13.78
N LYS A 23 4.22 -11.79 14.27
CA LYS A 23 3.18 -10.76 14.29
C LYS A 23 3.30 -9.90 13.05
N VAL A 24 2.22 -9.79 12.29
CA VAL A 24 2.14 -9.00 11.05
C VAL A 24 1.16 -7.86 11.21
N LEU A 25 1.51 -6.69 10.70
CA LEU A 25 0.62 -5.52 10.58
C LEU A 25 0.26 -5.29 9.12
N ASP A 26 -1.02 -5.14 8.82
CA ASP A 26 -1.55 -4.61 7.55
C ASP A 26 -2.09 -3.21 7.82
N MET A 27 -1.29 -2.20 7.48
CA MET A 27 -1.51 -0.79 7.78
C MET A 27 -2.28 -0.12 6.65
N GLY A 28 -3.52 0.29 6.93
CA GLY A 28 -4.50 0.72 5.94
C GLY A 28 -5.10 -0.48 5.20
N CYS A 29 -5.67 -1.41 5.98
CA CYS A 29 -6.08 -2.72 5.46
C CYS A 29 -7.37 -2.70 4.62
N GLY A 30 -8.12 -1.58 4.63
CA GLY A 30 -9.40 -1.45 3.94
C GLY A 30 -10.35 -2.61 4.29
N SER A 31 -10.79 -3.35 3.29
CA SER A 31 -11.67 -4.53 3.46
C SER A 31 -10.97 -5.80 3.95
N GLY A 32 -9.73 -5.71 4.41
CA GLY A 32 -9.00 -6.82 5.03
C GLY A 32 -8.56 -7.94 4.08
N ARG A 33 -8.59 -7.72 2.77
CA ARG A 33 -8.24 -8.75 1.77
C ARG A 33 -6.79 -9.23 1.90
N PHE A 34 -5.85 -8.31 2.16
CA PHE A 34 -4.45 -8.66 2.41
C PHE A 34 -4.26 -9.20 3.83
N THR A 35 -4.96 -8.65 4.82
CA THR A 35 -4.97 -9.15 6.20
C THR A 35 -5.32 -10.64 6.24
N ALA A 36 -6.45 -11.03 5.58
CA ALA A 36 -6.87 -12.42 5.46
C ALA A 36 -5.89 -13.28 4.66
N ALA A 37 -5.25 -12.71 3.62
CA ALA A 37 -4.24 -13.42 2.83
C ALA A 37 -2.98 -13.70 3.64
N PHE A 38 -2.48 -12.72 4.42
CA PHE A 38 -1.37 -12.91 5.34
C PHE A 38 -1.67 -13.99 6.38
N ALA A 39 -2.86 -13.96 6.99
CA ALA A 39 -3.25 -14.92 8.02
C ALA A 39 -3.12 -16.39 7.56
N ARG A 40 -3.27 -16.64 6.25
CA ARG A 40 -3.11 -17.96 5.63
C ARG A 40 -1.67 -18.34 5.26
N LEU A 41 -0.68 -17.48 5.58
CA LEU A 41 0.74 -17.76 5.36
C LEU A 41 1.46 -18.22 6.63
N GLY A 42 0.71 -18.49 7.73
CA GLY A 42 1.24 -19.08 8.96
C GLY A 42 1.75 -18.12 10.03
N PRO A 43 1.44 -16.80 10.02
CA PRO A 43 1.79 -15.93 11.14
C PRO A 43 1.00 -16.30 12.40
N LYS A 44 1.60 -16.02 13.57
CA LYS A 44 0.91 -16.17 14.86
C LYS A 44 -0.32 -15.26 14.93
N LYS A 45 -0.20 -14.02 14.48
CA LYS A 45 -1.27 -13.03 14.51
C LYS A 45 -1.10 -11.98 13.43
N VAL A 46 -2.21 -11.60 12.79
CA VAL A 46 -2.25 -10.49 11.83
C VAL A 46 -3.16 -9.39 12.37
N TYR A 47 -2.67 -8.16 12.36
CA TYR A 47 -3.44 -6.99 12.73
C TYR A 47 -3.75 -6.19 11.46
N GLY A 48 -5.03 -5.95 11.18
CA GLY A 48 -5.49 -5.04 10.15
C GLY A 48 -5.95 -3.74 10.78
N VAL A 49 -5.38 -2.63 10.35
CA VAL A 49 -5.74 -1.28 10.84
C VAL A 49 -6.25 -0.43 9.70
N ASP A 50 -7.39 0.22 9.91
CA ASP A 50 -7.98 1.19 8.96
C ASP A 50 -8.84 2.21 9.70
N LEU A 51 -9.10 3.36 9.08
CA LEU A 51 -10.06 4.35 9.56
C LEU A 51 -11.50 3.99 9.22
N GLY A 52 -11.71 3.25 8.13
CA GLY A 52 -13.02 2.96 7.54
C GLY A 52 -13.72 1.80 8.23
N ASP A 53 -14.77 2.09 9.00
CA ASP A 53 -15.59 1.05 9.67
C ASP A 53 -16.19 0.03 8.70
N GLN A 54 -16.66 0.51 7.56
CA GLN A 54 -17.28 -0.35 6.53
C GLN A 54 -16.29 -1.42 6.05
N GLY A 55 -15.06 -1.01 5.73
CA GLY A 55 -13.99 -1.93 5.32
C GLY A 55 -13.70 -2.97 6.40
N LEU A 56 -13.55 -2.53 7.64
CA LEU A 56 -13.28 -3.44 8.78
C LEU A 56 -14.40 -4.44 9.02
N LYS A 57 -15.67 -4.01 8.88
CA LYS A 57 -16.84 -4.91 8.96
C LYS A 57 -16.79 -5.98 7.86
N VAL A 58 -16.46 -5.59 6.63
CA VAL A 58 -16.30 -6.53 5.49
C VAL A 58 -15.16 -7.50 5.79
N GLY A 59 -14.01 -7.02 6.28
CA GLY A 59 -12.87 -7.85 6.65
C GLY A 59 -13.20 -8.88 7.73
N LYS A 60 -13.94 -8.49 8.76
CA LYS A 60 -14.42 -9.40 9.81
C LYS A 60 -15.35 -10.49 9.24
N LYS A 61 -16.32 -10.12 8.40
CA LYS A 61 -17.22 -11.08 7.70
C LYS A 61 -16.42 -12.04 6.82
N LEU A 62 -15.42 -11.53 6.07
CA LEU A 62 -14.52 -12.34 5.25
C LEU A 62 -13.76 -13.39 6.08
N CYS A 63 -13.18 -12.97 7.19
CA CYS A 63 -12.44 -13.87 8.08
C CYS A 63 -13.36 -14.92 8.71
N LYS A 64 -14.58 -14.55 9.13
CA LYS A 64 -15.60 -15.50 9.64
C LYS A 64 -15.97 -16.51 8.56
N LYS A 65 -16.31 -16.07 7.34
CA LYS A 65 -16.67 -16.94 6.20
C LYS A 65 -15.59 -17.99 5.90
N PHE A 66 -14.33 -17.67 6.06
CA PHE A 66 -13.21 -18.55 5.75
C PHE A 66 -12.55 -19.19 6.98
N ASN A 67 -13.17 -19.12 8.15
CA ASN A 67 -12.67 -19.65 9.42
C ASN A 67 -11.24 -19.22 9.77
N ILE A 68 -10.91 -17.93 9.51
CA ILE A 68 -9.60 -17.35 9.81
C ILE A 68 -9.63 -16.75 11.23
N LYS A 69 -8.94 -17.40 12.18
CA LYS A 69 -9.01 -17.07 13.63
C LYS A 69 -7.85 -16.19 14.12
N ASN A 70 -6.75 -16.09 13.36
CA ASN A 70 -5.54 -15.40 13.79
C ASN A 70 -5.46 -13.93 13.31
N VAL A 71 -6.62 -13.27 13.14
CA VAL A 71 -6.75 -11.88 12.69
C VAL A 71 -7.40 -11.02 13.76
N ILE A 72 -6.90 -9.79 13.91
CA ILE A 72 -7.51 -8.73 14.72
C ILE A 72 -7.64 -7.49 13.85
N PHE A 73 -8.86 -6.96 13.73
CA PHE A 73 -9.11 -5.67 13.08
C PHE A 73 -9.28 -4.57 14.14
N LYS A 74 -8.58 -3.45 13.92
CA LYS A 74 -8.67 -2.25 14.76
C LYS A 74 -8.98 -1.02 13.92
N LYS A 75 -9.97 -0.23 14.35
CA LYS A 75 -10.19 1.11 13.81
C LYS A 75 -9.15 2.05 14.40
N SER A 76 -8.29 2.62 13.56
CA SER A 76 -7.31 3.61 13.99
C SER A 76 -6.70 4.34 12.80
N SER A 77 -6.19 5.54 13.06
CA SER A 77 -5.40 6.28 12.09
C SER A 77 -4.00 5.71 11.96
N VAL A 78 -3.50 5.64 10.73
CA VAL A 78 -2.09 5.31 10.45
C VAL A 78 -1.13 6.44 10.87
N LEU A 79 -1.66 7.61 11.23
CA LEU A 79 -0.91 8.73 11.80
C LEU A 79 -0.66 8.59 13.31
N ASN A 80 -1.38 7.66 13.97
CA ASN A 80 -1.24 7.38 15.40
C ASN A 80 -1.70 5.95 15.67
N LEU A 81 -0.80 5.00 15.47
CA LEU A 81 -1.10 3.56 15.62
C LEU A 81 -1.21 3.17 17.10
N PRO A 82 -2.24 2.42 17.50
CA PRO A 82 -2.48 2.03 18.90
C PRO A 82 -1.59 0.82 19.28
N PHE A 83 -0.32 0.90 18.97
CA PHE A 83 0.66 -0.16 19.28
C PHE A 83 1.94 0.45 19.86
N LYS A 84 2.58 -0.31 20.73
CA LYS A 84 3.90 0.02 21.27
C LYS A 84 4.97 0.03 20.18
N ASN A 85 6.11 0.67 20.43
CA ASN A 85 7.28 0.54 19.57
C ASN A 85 7.67 -0.93 19.44
N ASP A 86 8.31 -1.29 18.33
CA ASP A 86 8.93 -2.62 18.13
C ASP A 86 7.96 -3.80 18.35
N ASN A 87 6.72 -3.67 17.85
CA ASN A 87 5.66 -4.66 18.09
C ASN A 87 5.52 -5.71 16.98
N PHE A 88 5.89 -5.38 15.74
CA PHE A 88 5.63 -6.24 14.58
C PHE A 88 6.92 -6.75 13.92
N ASP A 89 6.92 -8.02 13.58
CA ASP A 89 8.02 -8.64 12.83
C ASP A 89 7.97 -8.25 11.35
N PHE A 90 6.75 -8.00 10.83
CA PHE A 90 6.51 -7.53 9.47
C PHE A 90 5.38 -6.52 9.44
N ALA A 91 5.60 -5.36 8.81
CA ALA A 91 4.57 -4.37 8.53
C ALA A 91 4.35 -4.25 7.01
N PHE A 92 3.11 -4.32 6.59
CA PHE A 92 2.69 -4.17 5.19
C PHE A 92 1.87 -2.89 5.06
N CYS A 93 2.27 -2.01 4.15
CA CYS A 93 1.55 -0.78 3.86
C CYS A 93 1.51 -0.55 2.35
N LYS A 94 0.36 -0.80 1.74
CA LYS A 94 0.20 -0.74 0.29
C LYS A 94 -0.83 0.30 -0.13
N GLY A 95 -0.34 1.44 -0.66
CA GLY A 95 -1.21 2.45 -1.24
C GLY A 95 -1.99 3.28 -0.22
N VAL A 96 -1.37 3.65 0.91
CA VAL A 96 -2.06 4.31 2.04
C VAL A 96 -1.42 5.62 2.46
N LEU A 97 -0.12 5.66 2.74
CA LEU A 97 0.48 6.80 3.46
C LEU A 97 0.43 8.12 2.68
N HIS A 98 0.41 8.06 1.36
CA HIS A 98 0.25 9.23 0.50
C HIS A 98 -1.19 9.79 0.46
N HIS A 99 -2.12 9.17 1.20
CA HIS A 99 -3.49 9.67 1.38
C HIS A 99 -3.74 10.25 2.78
N THR A 100 -2.69 10.44 3.59
CA THR A 100 -2.84 10.83 5.00
C THR A 100 -2.76 12.33 5.25
N GLY A 101 -2.28 13.12 4.29
CA GLY A 101 -1.98 14.56 4.47
C GLY A 101 -0.76 14.82 5.36
N ASN A 102 -0.18 13.81 5.99
CA ASN A 102 1.07 13.93 6.75
C ASN A 102 1.94 12.70 6.56
N LEU A 103 2.57 12.65 5.37
CA LEU A 103 3.42 11.54 4.97
C LEU A 103 4.56 11.27 5.97
N ARG A 104 5.20 12.33 6.48
CA ARG A 104 6.33 12.17 7.41
C ARG A 104 5.90 11.51 8.72
N LYS A 105 4.75 11.92 9.27
CA LYS A 105 4.21 11.33 10.50
C LYS A 105 3.83 9.87 10.29
N SER A 106 3.14 9.55 9.19
CA SER A 106 2.75 8.17 8.87
C SER A 106 3.95 7.26 8.58
N LEU A 107 5.01 7.76 7.95
CA LEU A 107 6.27 7.03 7.78
C LEU A 107 6.98 6.77 9.11
N ASN A 108 6.97 7.75 10.03
CA ASN A 108 7.53 7.55 11.38
C ASN A 108 6.76 6.46 12.14
N GLU A 109 5.42 6.46 12.09
CA GLU A 109 4.59 5.41 12.70
C GLU A 109 4.86 4.04 12.09
N PHE A 110 4.98 3.96 10.75
CA PHE A 110 5.32 2.74 10.05
C PHE A 110 6.64 2.13 10.55
N VAL A 111 7.69 2.95 10.69
CA VAL A 111 8.99 2.49 11.18
C VAL A 111 8.97 2.20 12.68
N ARG A 112 8.26 3.01 13.47
CA ARG A 112 8.19 2.88 14.93
C ARG A 112 7.69 1.50 15.36
N VAL A 113 6.64 1.03 14.70
CA VAL A 113 5.99 -0.23 15.09
C VAL A 113 6.71 -1.50 14.61
N ILE A 114 7.66 -1.37 13.69
CA ILE A 114 8.48 -2.50 13.22
C ILE A 114 9.56 -2.78 14.28
N LYS A 115 9.73 -4.06 14.63
CA LYS A 115 10.76 -4.53 15.54
C LYS A 115 12.16 -4.31 14.98
N LYS A 116 13.16 -4.23 15.85
CA LYS A 116 14.54 -4.43 15.48
C LYS A 116 14.67 -5.76 14.70
N ASN A 117 15.40 -5.74 13.60
CA ASN A 117 15.53 -6.82 12.62
C ASN A 117 14.22 -7.21 11.90
N GLY A 118 13.11 -6.53 12.19
CA GLY A 118 11.86 -6.69 11.47
C GLY A 118 11.88 -6.06 10.07
N HIS A 119 10.91 -6.42 9.27
CA HIS A 119 10.80 -5.96 7.88
C HIS A 119 9.51 -5.17 7.65
N GLY A 120 9.53 -4.32 6.63
CA GLY A 120 8.35 -3.62 6.17
C GLY A 120 8.29 -3.57 4.66
N PHE A 121 7.09 -3.75 4.10
CA PHE A 121 6.81 -3.46 2.70
C PHE A 121 6.02 -2.17 2.58
N LEU A 122 6.53 -1.25 1.77
CA LEU A 122 5.92 0.04 1.53
C LEU A 122 5.65 0.24 0.04
N TYR A 123 4.41 0.61 -0.30
CA TYR A 123 4.04 1.02 -1.64
C TYR A 123 3.40 2.42 -1.61
N LEU A 124 3.99 3.36 -2.35
CA LEU A 124 3.54 4.74 -2.48
C LEU A 124 3.50 5.17 -3.95
N TYR A 125 2.71 6.20 -4.24
CA TYR A 125 2.72 6.86 -5.53
C TYR A 125 3.96 7.74 -5.67
N GLY A 126 4.57 7.71 -6.85
CA GLY A 126 5.71 8.53 -7.17
C GLY A 126 5.33 9.96 -7.57
N SER A 127 6.27 10.68 -8.10
CA SER A 127 6.10 12.06 -8.55
C SER A 127 6.83 12.34 -9.85
N GLY A 128 6.55 13.49 -10.45
CA GLY A 128 7.16 13.91 -11.70
C GLY A 128 6.54 13.20 -12.92
N GLY A 129 6.97 13.63 -14.11
CA GLY A 129 6.49 13.10 -15.37
C GLY A 129 5.05 13.51 -15.75
N ILE A 130 4.72 13.30 -17.00
CA ILE A 130 3.42 13.68 -17.58
C ILE A 130 2.27 12.93 -16.90
N PHE A 131 2.46 11.65 -16.59
CA PHE A 131 1.43 10.83 -15.95
C PHE A 131 0.91 11.42 -14.63
N TRP A 132 1.81 11.73 -13.69
CA TRP A 132 1.42 12.27 -12.38
C TRP A 132 0.89 13.70 -12.49
N TYR A 133 1.43 14.48 -13.44
CA TYR A 133 0.92 15.81 -13.75
C TYR A 133 -0.53 15.75 -14.27
N SER A 134 -0.80 14.93 -15.28
CA SER A 134 -2.13 14.74 -15.87
C SER A 134 -3.12 14.24 -14.83
N ARG A 135 -2.71 13.28 -13.98
CA ARG A 135 -3.53 12.78 -12.89
C ARG A 135 -3.92 13.88 -11.91
N LYS A 136 -2.96 14.74 -11.53
CA LYS A 136 -3.23 15.89 -10.66
C LYS A 136 -4.23 16.88 -11.29
N LYS A 137 -4.13 17.13 -12.60
CA LYS A 137 -5.09 17.98 -13.34
C LYS A 137 -6.47 17.32 -13.39
N MET A 138 -6.53 16.02 -13.76
CA MET A 138 -7.78 15.25 -13.79
C MET A 138 -8.51 15.30 -12.45
N ARG A 139 -7.82 15.12 -11.33
CA ARG A 139 -8.42 15.21 -9.99
C ARG A 139 -9.09 16.56 -9.71
N LYS A 140 -8.50 17.67 -10.22
CA LYS A 140 -9.13 19.00 -10.07
C LYS A 140 -10.46 19.09 -10.80
N VAL A 141 -10.54 18.52 -12.01
CA VAL A 141 -11.77 18.48 -12.80
C VAL A 141 -12.81 17.57 -12.16
N MET A 142 -12.37 16.34 -11.78
CA MET A 142 -13.25 15.30 -11.26
C MET A 142 -13.89 15.64 -9.91
N LYS A 143 -13.30 16.55 -9.12
CA LYS A 143 -13.93 17.05 -7.88
C LYS A 143 -15.30 17.66 -8.08
N ASN A 144 -15.55 18.23 -9.26
CA ASN A 144 -16.82 18.89 -9.62
C ASN A 144 -17.81 17.94 -10.32
N ILE A 145 -17.42 16.69 -10.55
CA ILE A 145 -18.24 15.69 -11.23
C ILE A 145 -18.63 14.61 -10.22
N PRO A 146 -19.91 14.30 -10.03
CA PRO A 146 -20.33 13.26 -9.10
C PRO A 146 -19.73 11.88 -9.46
N TYR A 147 -19.18 11.19 -8.47
CA TYR A 147 -18.59 9.84 -8.66
C TYR A 147 -19.56 8.87 -9.38
N LYS A 148 -20.84 8.88 -8.95
CA LYS A 148 -21.87 8.01 -9.55
C LYS A 148 -22.07 8.29 -11.04
N PHE A 149 -22.02 9.57 -11.44
CA PHE A 149 -22.11 9.96 -12.85
C PHE A 149 -20.95 9.38 -13.65
N THR A 150 -19.71 9.60 -13.20
CA THR A 150 -18.52 9.04 -13.87
C THR A 150 -18.60 7.53 -14.01
N MET A 151 -19.02 6.82 -12.94
CA MET A 151 -19.16 5.37 -12.99
C MET A 151 -20.23 4.91 -13.97
N ASN A 152 -21.33 5.64 -14.09
CA ASN A 152 -22.38 5.31 -15.06
C ASN A 152 -21.89 5.52 -16.50
N VAL A 153 -21.21 6.63 -16.77
CA VAL A 153 -20.61 6.90 -18.10
C VAL A 153 -19.66 5.79 -18.49
N LEU A 154 -18.73 5.40 -17.58
CA LEU A 154 -17.78 4.33 -17.87
C LEU A 154 -18.46 2.99 -18.16
N LYS A 155 -19.55 2.68 -17.45
CA LYS A 155 -20.36 1.49 -17.72
C LYS A 155 -21.02 1.55 -19.10
N MET A 156 -21.55 2.71 -19.50
CA MET A 156 -22.14 2.89 -20.84
C MET A 156 -21.13 2.64 -21.95
N TYR A 157 -19.85 2.99 -21.73
CA TYR A 157 -18.75 2.66 -22.66
C TYR A 157 -18.21 1.23 -22.50
N GLY A 158 -18.94 0.34 -21.80
CA GLY A 158 -18.59 -1.07 -21.67
C GLY A 158 -17.36 -1.34 -20.79
N MET A 159 -16.93 -0.39 -19.95
CA MET A 159 -15.78 -0.61 -19.09
C MET A 159 -16.14 -1.54 -17.92
N PRO A 160 -15.47 -2.71 -17.79
CA PRO A 160 -15.72 -3.63 -16.69
C PRO A 160 -15.44 -3.01 -15.32
N ALA A 161 -16.22 -3.39 -14.31
CA ALA A 161 -16.08 -2.86 -12.95
C ALA A 161 -14.66 -3.05 -12.36
N GLU A 162 -13.98 -4.14 -12.73
CA GLU A 162 -12.61 -4.42 -12.30
C GLU A 162 -11.59 -3.39 -12.84
N ARG A 163 -11.89 -2.79 -13.98
CA ARG A 163 -11.02 -1.77 -14.61
C ARG A 163 -11.29 -0.36 -14.13
N THR A 164 -12.40 -0.14 -13.41
CA THR A 164 -12.77 1.19 -12.90
C THR A 164 -12.07 1.57 -11.59
N VAL A 165 -11.27 0.68 -11.00
CA VAL A 165 -10.54 0.92 -9.74
C VAL A 165 -9.63 2.16 -9.81
N PHE A 166 -9.13 2.53 -10.99
CA PHE A 166 -8.33 3.74 -11.17
C PHE A 166 -9.14 5.02 -10.93
N VAL A 167 -10.46 4.98 -11.14
CA VAL A 167 -11.37 6.12 -10.95
C VAL A 167 -11.42 6.54 -9.49
N ASP A 168 -11.36 5.59 -8.56
CA ASP A 168 -11.33 5.87 -7.12
C ASP A 168 -10.21 6.86 -6.77
N SER A 169 -9.09 6.74 -7.47
CA SER A 169 -7.95 7.62 -7.27
C SER A 169 -8.20 9.08 -7.66
N TRP A 170 -9.17 9.35 -8.51
CA TRP A 170 -9.55 10.71 -8.87
C TRP A 170 -10.39 11.40 -7.78
N TYR A 171 -11.07 10.60 -6.93
CA TYR A 171 -12.01 11.07 -5.93
C TYR A 171 -11.50 11.00 -4.48
N VAL A 172 -10.34 10.36 -4.25
CA VAL A 172 -9.76 10.37 -2.89
C VAL A 172 -9.48 11.81 -2.45
N PRO A 173 -9.83 12.19 -1.20
CA PRO A 173 -9.69 13.57 -0.73
C PRO A 173 -8.25 14.09 -0.81
N ILE A 174 -7.30 13.28 -0.36
CA ILE A 174 -5.88 13.62 -0.27
C ILE A 174 -5.07 12.64 -1.10
N GLU A 175 -4.14 13.14 -1.90
CA GLU A 175 -3.15 12.35 -2.62
C GLU A 175 -1.86 13.14 -2.77
N ASP A 176 -0.83 12.72 -2.03
CA ASP A 176 0.52 13.24 -2.11
C ASP A 176 1.34 12.43 -3.12
N HIS A 177 2.09 13.11 -3.96
CA HIS A 177 3.04 12.49 -4.86
C HIS A 177 4.44 12.58 -4.24
N VAL A 178 5.09 11.44 -4.09
CA VAL A 178 6.30 11.32 -3.28
C VAL A 178 7.53 11.25 -4.18
N ARG A 179 8.55 12.08 -3.93
CA ARG A 179 9.83 12.01 -4.62
C ARG A 179 10.69 10.88 -4.07
N LYS A 180 11.35 10.14 -4.96
CA LYS A 180 12.27 9.05 -4.60
C LYS A 180 13.31 9.50 -3.57
N ASN A 181 13.99 10.62 -3.83
CA ASN A 181 15.05 11.13 -2.96
C ASN A 181 14.54 11.46 -1.54
N PHE A 182 13.31 11.93 -1.40
CA PHE A 182 12.71 12.16 -0.08
C PHE A 182 12.61 10.86 0.72
N LEU A 183 12.11 9.78 0.10
CA LEU A 183 11.97 8.48 0.77
C LEU A 183 13.32 7.86 1.12
N GLU A 184 14.25 7.83 0.18
CA GLU A 184 15.56 7.22 0.41
C GLU A 184 16.37 7.97 1.46
N ASN A 185 16.29 9.31 1.48
CA ASN A 185 16.90 10.14 2.54
C ASN A 185 16.21 9.92 3.90
N PHE A 186 14.88 9.72 3.92
CA PHE A 186 14.19 9.33 5.15
C PHE A 186 14.69 7.99 5.66
N PHE A 187 14.79 6.97 4.81
CA PHE A 187 15.28 5.65 5.21
C PHE A 187 16.74 5.68 5.71
N LYS A 188 17.62 6.43 5.05
CA LYS A 188 19.00 6.62 5.48
C LYS A 188 19.08 7.27 6.87
N ARG A 189 18.33 8.37 7.10
CA ARG A 189 18.27 9.05 8.41
C ARG A 189 17.74 8.14 9.53
N LYS A 190 16.82 7.22 9.20
CA LYS A 190 16.32 6.21 10.15
C LYS A 190 17.20 4.97 10.23
N LYS A 191 18.38 4.97 9.60
CA LYS A 191 19.33 3.85 9.57
C LYS A 191 18.68 2.52 9.15
N LEU A 192 17.75 2.57 8.18
CA LEU A 192 17.07 1.39 7.64
C LEU A 192 17.89 0.81 6.47
N LYS A 193 17.98 -0.51 6.40
CA LYS A 193 18.35 -1.17 5.14
C LYS A 193 17.11 -1.20 4.25
N PHE A 194 17.26 -0.83 2.98
CA PHE A 194 16.13 -0.80 2.04
C PHE A 194 16.53 -1.24 0.64
N LYS A 195 15.56 -1.78 -0.07
CA LYS A 195 15.69 -2.15 -1.47
C LYS A 195 14.43 -1.74 -2.23
N LYS A 196 14.61 -0.97 -3.32
CA LYS A 196 13.53 -0.64 -4.26
C LYS A 196 13.30 -1.82 -5.21
N TYR A 197 12.03 -2.13 -5.45
CA TYR A 197 11.62 -3.19 -6.37
C TYR A 197 10.82 -2.64 -7.53
N ASP A 198 11.46 -2.52 -8.65
CA ASP A 198 10.83 -2.07 -9.88
C ASP A 198 10.11 -3.22 -10.61
N LYS A 199 10.59 -4.47 -10.44
CA LYS A 199 9.98 -5.67 -11.05
C LYS A 199 8.58 -6.05 -10.53
N ALA A 200 8.02 -5.27 -9.62
CA ALA A 200 6.64 -5.44 -9.16
C ALA A 200 5.62 -4.62 -9.98
N LEU A 201 6.06 -3.94 -11.02
CA LEU A 201 5.20 -3.20 -11.94
C LEU A 201 4.34 -4.17 -12.79
N PRO A 202 3.16 -3.74 -13.26
CA PRO A 202 2.48 -4.39 -14.36
C PRO A 202 3.43 -4.58 -15.55
N ILE A 203 3.22 -5.65 -16.34
CA ILE A 203 4.10 -5.99 -17.48
C ILE A 203 4.21 -4.83 -18.47
N GLU A 204 3.11 -4.12 -18.68
CA GLU A 204 3.07 -2.95 -19.57
C GLU A 204 4.02 -1.84 -19.11
N LEU A 205 4.11 -1.60 -17.81
CA LEU A 205 5.03 -0.58 -17.25
C LEU A 205 6.49 -1.07 -17.21
N GLU A 206 6.73 -2.37 -17.09
CA GLU A 206 8.08 -2.93 -17.20
C GLU A 206 8.64 -2.76 -18.63
N SER A 207 7.81 -2.94 -19.65
CA SER A 207 8.22 -2.71 -21.05
C SER A 207 8.52 -1.23 -21.32
N MET A 208 7.76 -0.32 -20.71
CA MET A 208 7.97 1.12 -20.87
C MET A 208 9.28 1.63 -20.26
N LYS A 209 9.83 0.93 -19.23
CA LYS A 209 11.12 1.31 -18.62
C LYS A 209 12.30 1.28 -19.56
N LYS A 210 12.23 0.47 -20.61
CA LYS A 210 13.25 0.43 -21.67
C LYS A 210 13.17 1.65 -22.60
N ASN A 211 12.08 2.42 -22.52
CA ASN A 211 11.92 3.63 -23.30
C ASN A 211 12.77 4.75 -22.68
N LYS A 212 13.60 5.42 -23.51
CA LYS A 212 14.43 6.58 -23.12
C LYS A 212 13.61 7.69 -22.45
N ASN A 213 12.33 7.82 -22.81
CA ASN A 213 11.41 8.84 -22.29
C ASN A 213 10.63 8.39 -21.04
N PHE A 214 10.93 7.22 -20.45
CA PHE A 214 10.18 6.72 -19.31
C PHE A 214 10.13 7.73 -18.15
N SER A 215 11.24 8.39 -17.85
CA SER A 215 11.31 9.40 -16.77
C SER A 215 10.48 10.65 -17.10
N VAL A 216 10.42 11.06 -18.36
CA VAL A 216 9.57 12.17 -18.83
C VAL A 216 8.09 11.80 -18.72
N LEU A 217 7.74 10.59 -19.11
CA LEU A 217 6.36 10.11 -19.07
C LEU A 217 5.88 9.79 -17.65
N TYR A 218 6.69 9.11 -16.85
CA TYR A 218 6.27 8.51 -15.59
C TYR A 218 6.99 9.04 -14.35
N GLY A 219 8.00 9.92 -14.52
CA GLY A 219 8.79 10.49 -13.41
C GLY A 219 9.47 9.40 -12.57
N ASP A 220 9.34 9.51 -11.25
CA ASP A 220 9.86 8.52 -10.29
C ASP A 220 9.08 7.17 -10.32
N GLY A 221 7.98 7.10 -11.09
CA GLY A 221 7.10 5.94 -11.14
C GLY A 221 6.40 5.69 -9.82
N GLU A 222 6.25 4.43 -9.47
CA GLU A 222 5.72 4.00 -8.19
C GLU A 222 6.84 3.51 -7.29
N HIS A 223 6.71 3.76 -6.00
CA HIS A 223 7.69 3.39 -4.99
C HIS A 223 7.27 2.10 -4.30
N ARG A 224 8.03 1.03 -4.53
CA ARG A 224 7.89 -0.24 -3.82
C ARG A 224 9.20 -0.57 -3.13
N TYR A 225 9.19 -0.53 -1.81
CA TYR A 225 10.37 -0.79 -1.00
C TYR A 225 10.12 -1.94 -0.03
N LEU A 226 11.10 -2.84 0.07
CA LEU A 226 11.28 -3.68 1.23
C LEU A 226 12.31 -3.00 2.12
N ILE A 227 11.95 -2.75 3.38
CA ILE A 227 12.85 -2.19 4.38
C ILE A 227 13.13 -3.22 5.47
N LYS A 228 14.30 -3.10 6.10
CA LYS A 228 14.65 -3.82 7.33
C LYS A 228 15.11 -2.82 8.36
N LYS A 229 14.50 -2.84 9.56
CA LYS A 229 14.93 -2.03 10.68
C LYS A 229 16.13 -2.69 11.34
N THR A 230 17.25 -1.97 11.46
CA THR A 230 18.52 -2.51 11.98
C THR A 230 18.79 -2.13 13.43
N ILE A 231 18.19 -1.02 13.90
CA ILE A 231 18.37 -0.48 15.25
C ILE A 231 17.02 -0.39 15.93
#